data_9a7515e2cb91e6ff86765c2f613aa867
#
_entry.id   9a7515e2cb91e6ff86765c2f613aa867
#
_cell.length_a   1.000
_cell.length_b   1.000
_cell.length_c   1.000
_cell.angle_alpha   90.00
_cell.angle_beta   90.00
_cell.angle_gamma   90.00
#
_symmetry.space_group_name_H-M   'P 1'
#
loop_
_entity.id
_entity.type
_entity.pdbx_description
1 polymer ?
#
loop_
_entity_poly.entity_id
_entity_poly.type
_entity_poly.pdbx_seq_one_letter_code
_entity_poly.pdbx_strand_id
1 'polypeptide(L)'
;MIPVELFGIHVETCERFYDELPGLVSDAFEDKDYVDSLFQVESERSLEHLNIADAWAKNTPLIWNEDLENEVMMALRTITYPKVNLLEHILSLDNVDTVRLSQWMHFSTNVYPIYSEKACETLTRLGVPTPFNRNDIASYGLYVQRLEGLKQYSPAHGLPEIGLPRARILQLGLERFE
;
A
#
# COMPACT_ATOMS: atom_id res chain seq x y z
N MET A 1 -17.00 -14.51 10.32
CA MET A 1 -16.07 -13.72 11.17
C MET A 1 -14.79 -14.53 11.25
N ILE A 2 -13.69 -14.05 10.66
CA ILE A 2 -12.38 -14.71 10.76
C ILE A 2 -11.81 -14.30 12.13
N PRO A 3 -11.41 -15.23 12.98
CA PRO A 3 -10.90 -14.89 14.30
C PRO A 3 -9.69 -13.95 14.21
N VAL A 4 -9.63 -12.94 15.06
CA VAL A 4 -8.51 -11.97 15.16
C VAL A 4 -7.17 -12.70 15.32
N GLU A 5 -7.16 -13.84 15.97
CA GLU A 5 -5.99 -14.74 16.12
C GLU A 5 -5.34 -15.16 14.80
N LEU A 6 -6.09 -15.25 13.70
CA LEU A 6 -5.54 -15.56 12.36
C LEU A 6 -4.58 -14.48 11.84
N PHE A 7 -4.67 -13.25 12.34
CA PHE A 7 -3.80 -12.15 11.95
C PHE A 7 -2.76 -11.81 13.02
N GLY A 8 -2.76 -12.51 14.18
CA GLY A 8 -1.86 -12.25 15.29
C GLY A 8 -2.01 -10.87 15.92
N ILE A 9 -3.17 -10.24 15.73
CA ILE A 9 -3.43 -8.86 16.17
C ILE A 9 -3.97 -8.91 17.61
N HIS A 10 -3.31 -8.23 18.54
CA HIS A 10 -3.83 -8.02 19.88
C HIS A 10 -4.90 -6.92 19.84
N VAL A 11 -6.15 -7.29 20.16
CA VAL A 11 -7.33 -6.40 20.05
C VAL A 11 -7.13 -5.07 20.82
N GLU A 12 -6.60 -5.13 22.04
CA GLU A 12 -6.38 -3.95 22.88
C GLU A 12 -5.40 -2.94 22.26
N THR A 13 -4.36 -3.41 21.58
CA THR A 13 -3.39 -2.53 20.91
C THR A 13 -3.96 -1.93 19.63
N CYS A 14 -4.83 -2.68 18.97
CA CYS A 14 -5.55 -2.18 17.80
C CYS A 14 -6.65 -1.17 18.15
N GLU A 15 -7.32 -1.30 19.29
CA GLU A 15 -8.31 -0.31 19.75
C GLU A 15 -7.64 1.06 19.89
N ARG A 16 -6.53 1.14 20.60
CA ARG A 16 -5.77 2.39 20.75
C ARG A 16 -5.35 2.99 19.38
N PHE A 17 -4.89 2.16 18.46
CA PHE A 17 -4.54 2.60 17.11
C PHE A 17 -5.75 3.22 16.39
N TYR A 18 -6.92 2.59 16.43
CA TYR A 18 -8.13 3.12 15.80
C TYR A 18 -8.66 4.39 16.47
N ASP A 19 -8.54 4.51 17.78
CA ASP A 19 -8.92 5.71 18.51
C ASP A 19 -8.06 6.92 18.14
N GLU A 20 -6.76 6.71 17.93
CA GLU A 20 -5.80 7.74 17.54
C GLU A 20 -5.80 8.04 16.03
N LEU A 21 -6.23 7.09 15.19
CA LEU A 21 -6.15 7.17 13.73
C LEU A 21 -6.73 8.46 13.12
N PRO A 22 -7.92 8.97 13.54
CA PRO A 22 -8.43 10.21 12.99
C PRO A 22 -7.49 11.42 13.22
N GLY A 23 -6.87 11.49 14.39
CA GLY A 23 -5.87 12.53 14.69
C GLY A 23 -4.59 12.38 13.88
N LEU A 24 -4.11 11.14 13.74
CA LEU A 24 -2.88 10.83 13.00
C LEU A 24 -2.95 11.17 11.51
N VAL A 25 -4.16 11.15 10.92
CA VAL A 25 -4.35 11.41 9.47
C VAL A 25 -5.08 12.71 9.17
N SER A 26 -5.29 13.57 10.19
CA SER A 26 -6.04 14.82 10.05
C SER A 26 -5.50 15.78 9.00
N ASP A 27 -4.18 15.79 8.78
CA ASP A 27 -3.46 16.60 7.81
C ASP A 27 -3.08 15.85 6.51
N ALA A 28 -3.62 14.64 6.31
CA ALA A 28 -3.23 13.80 5.18
C ALA A 28 -3.53 14.44 3.81
N PHE A 29 -4.50 15.36 3.75
CA PHE A 29 -4.80 16.17 2.56
C PHE A 29 -3.79 17.29 2.27
N GLU A 30 -2.92 17.60 3.21
CA GLU A 30 -1.88 18.62 3.02
C GLU A 30 -0.76 18.13 2.12
N ASP A 31 -0.62 16.80 1.93
CA ASP A 31 0.23 16.21 0.88
C ASP A 31 -0.39 16.43 -0.50
N LYS A 32 -0.27 17.66 -0.99
CA LYS A 32 -0.85 18.06 -2.28
C LYS A 32 -0.28 17.25 -3.44
N ASP A 33 1.01 16.92 -3.40
CA ASP A 33 1.65 16.15 -4.47
C ASP A 33 1.00 14.77 -4.60
N TYR A 34 0.66 14.13 -3.48
CA TYR A 34 -0.06 12.87 -3.47
C TYR A 34 -1.50 13.03 -3.98
N VAL A 35 -2.22 14.01 -3.43
CA VAL A 35 -3.64 14.24 -3.78
C VAL A 35 -3.79 14.58 -5.24
N ASP A 36 -2.96 15.49 -5.78
CA ASP A 36 -2.97 15.87 -7.16
C ASP A 36 -2.62 14.69 -8.09
N SER A 37 -1.65 13.87 -7.70
CA SER A 37 -1.28 12.66 -8.42
C SER A 37 -2.42 11.63 -8.45
N LEU A 38 -3.12 11.46 -7.34
CA LEU A 38 -4.24 10.53 -7.23
C LEU A 38 -5.41 10.95 -8.15
N PHE A 39 -5.70 12.24 -8.25
CA PHE A 39 -6.78 12.76 -9.11
C PHE A 39 -6.42 12.81 -10.60
N GLN A 40 -5.15 12.69 -10.98
CA GLN A 40 -4.73 12.57 -12.37
C GLN A 40 -4.96 11.16 -12.94
N VAL A 41 -5.20 10.19 -12.07
CA VAL A 41 -5.37 8.79 -12.47
C VAL A 41 -6.76 8.60 -13.11
N GLU A 42 -6.78 8.26 -14.39
CA GLU A 42 -7.99 7.89 -15.11
C GLU A 42 -8.47 6.47 -14.72
N SER A 43 -9.68 6.11 -15.14
CA SER A 43 -10.34 4.85 -14.75
C SER A 43 -9.65 3.57 -15.27
N GLU A 44 -8.85 3.65 -16.33
CA GLU A 44 -8.15 2.50 -16.91
C GLU A 44 -6.67 2.48 -16.54
N ARG A 45 -6.19 1.30 -16.11
CA ARG A 45 -4.77 1.10 -15.79
C ARG A 45 -3.94 1.27 -17.06
N SER A 46 -3.01 2.19 -17.02
CA SER A 46 -2.13 2.54 -18.13
C SER A 46 -0.70 2.83 -17.63
N LEU A 47 0.24 2.93 -18.57
CA LEU A 47 1.62 3.34 -18.28
C LEU A 47 1.69 4.72 -17.60
N GLU A 48 0.72 5.60 -17.88
CA GLU A 48 0.65 6.92 -17.26
C GLU A 48 0.52 6.83 -15.72
N HIS A 49 -0.25 5.87 -15.20
CA HIS A 49 -0.35 5.65 -13.75
C HIS A 49 1.00 5.31 -13.11
N LEU A 50 1.83 4.52 -13.81
CA LEU A 50 3.16 4.17 -13.35
C LEU A 50 4.08 5.39 -13.36
N ASN A 51 4.02 6.19 -14.41
CA ASN A 51 4.80 7.43 -14.52
C ASN A 51 4.39 8.47 -13.47
N ILE A 52 3.10 8.59 -13.17
CA ILE A 52 2.58 9.45 -12.10
C ILE A 52 3.09 8.97 -10.73
N ALA A 53 3.01 7.67 -10.46
CA ALA A 53 3.52 7.08 -9.23
C ALA A 53 5.03 7.31 -9.06
N ASP A 54 5.81 7.13 -10.12
CA ASP A 54 7.25 7.36 -10.12
C ASP A 54 7.61 8.83 -9.93
N ALA A 55 6.87 9.74 -10.55
CA ALA A 55 7.07 11.18 -10.39
C ALA A 55 6.79 11.63 -8.95
N TRP A 56 5.67 11.18 -8.38
CA TRP A 56 5.32 11.45 -6.98
C TRP A 56 6.40 10.92 -6.02
N ALA A 57 6.82 9.67 -6.22
CA ALA A 57 7.81 9.01 -5.36
C ALA A 57 9.26 9.49 -5.63
N LYS A 58 9.49 10.32 -6.65
CA LYS A 58 10.82 10.76 -7.11
C LYS A 58 11.74 9.59 -7.47
N ASN A 59 11.16 8.52 -8.02
CA ASN A 59 11.91 7.39 -8.52
C ASN A 59 12.69 7.77 -9.79
N THR A 60 13.81 7.08 -10.03
CA THR A 60 14.53 7.21 -11.30
C THR A 60 13.63 6.72 -12.43
N PRO A 61 13.38 7.53 -13.50
CA PRO A 61 12.56 7.10 -14.61
C PRO A 61 13.05 5.82 -15.27
N LEU A 62 12.14 4.92 -15.62
CA LEU A 62 12.47 3.76 -16.45
C LEU A 62 12.47 4.14 -17.93
N ILE A 63 13.31 3.46 -18.68
CA ILE A 63 13.30 3.56 -20.15
C ILE A 63 12.32 2.48 -20.65
N TRP A 64 11.12 2.92 -20.98
CA TRP A 64 10.09 2.03 -21.50
C TRP A 64 10.32 1.70 -22.96
N ASN A 65 10.13 0.44 -23.32
CA ASN A 65 9.94 -0.03 -24.69
C ASN A 65 8.66 -0.87 -24.72
N GLU A 66 8.17 -1.21 -25.89
CA GLU A 66 6.89 -1.88 -26.08
C GLU A 66 6.82 -3.24 -25.36
N ASP A 67 7.90 -4.02 -25.37
CA ASP A 67 7.94 -5.33 -24.72
C ASP A 67 7.83 -5.20 -23.20
N LEU A 68 8.64 -4.30 -22.61
CA LEU A 68 8.62 -4.03 -21.17
C LEU A 68 7.27 -3.47 -20.71
N GLU A 69 6.70 -2.52 -21.46
CA GLU A 69 5.40 -1.97 -21.17
C GLU A 69 4.32 -3.06 -21.18
N ASN A 70 4.30 -3.89 -22.21
CA ASN A 70 3.34 -4.98 -22.33
C ASN A 70 3.48 -5.99 -21.19
N GLU A 71 4.70 -6.37 -20.81
CA GLU A 71 4.97 -7.30 -19.72
C GLU A 71 4.44 -6.76 -18.39
N VAL A 72 4.85 -5.55 -18.03
CA VAL A 72 4.45 -4.92 -16.76
C VAL A 72 2.95 -4.67 -16.71
N MET A 73 2.38 -4.12 -17.79
CA MET A 73 0.94 -3.81 -17.82
C MET A 73 0.08 -5.08 -17.81
N MET A 74 0.51 -6.16 -18.46
CA MET A 74 -0.18 -7.45 -18.41
C MET A 74 -0.18 -8.01 -16.98
N ALA A 75 0.97 -7.99 -16.31
CA ALA A 75 1.09 -8.44 -14.93
C ALA A 75 0.16 -7.65 -13.99
N LEU A 76 0.19 -6.31 -14.08
CA LEU A 76 -0.65 -5.44 -13.24
C LEU A 76 -2.14 -5.58 -13.51
N ARG A 77 -2.55 -5.88 -14.75
CA ARG A 77 -3.96 -6.08 -15.12
C ARG A 77 -4.50 -7.44 -14.67
N THR A 78 -3.64 -8.46 -14.59
CA THR A 78 -4.06 -9.82 -14.22
C THR A 78 -4.12 -10.07 -12.73
N ILE A 79 -3.48 -9.21 -11.92
CA ILE A 79 -3.46 -9.39 -10.48
C ILE A 79 -4.82 -9.11 -9.84
N THR A 80 -5.17 -9.94 -8.89
CA THR A 80 -6.41 -9.82 -8.12
C THR A 80 -6.07 -9.57 -6.65
N TYR A 81 -6.51 -8.43 -6.12
CA TYR A 81 -6.36 -8.10 -4.71
C TYR A 81 -6.88 -9.22 -3.79
N PRO A 82 -6.21 -9.57 -2.69
CA PRO A 82 -4.98 -8.99 -2.16
C PRO A 82 -3.69 -9.72 -2.59
N LYS A 83 -3.72 -10.51 -3.66
CA LYS A 83 -2.57 -11.31 -4.11
C LYS A 83 -1.52 -10.43 -4.78
N VAL A 84 -0.24 -10.76 -4.59
CA VAL A 84 0.90 -10.07 -5.21
C VAL A 84 1.93 -11.02 -5.84
N ASN A 85 1.85 -12.33 -5.55
CA ASN A 85 2.89 -13.30 -5.92
C ASN A 85 3.16 -13.37 -7.43
N LEU A 86 2.16 -13.09 -8.26
CA LEU A 86 2.32 -13.08 -9.73
C LEU A 86 3.22 -11.94 -10.23
N LEU A 87 3.55 -10.99 -9.36
CA LEU A 87 4.41 -9.84 -9.69
C LEU A 87 5.89 -10.08 -9.34
N GLU A 88 6.26 -11.25 -8.84
CA GLU A 88 7.65 -11.54 -8.43
C GLU A 88 8.65 -11.31 -9.57
N HIS A 89 8.27 -11.68 -10.80
CA HIS A 89 9.13 -11.50 -11.97
C HIS A 89 9.44 -10.03 -12.30
N ILE A 90 8.54 -9.10 -11.91
CA ILE A 90 8.75 -7.67 -12.12
C ILE A 90 9.91 -7.13 -11.27
N LEU A 91 10.24 -7.78 -10.15
CA LEU A 91 11.38 -7.43 -9.32
C LEU A 91 12.74 -7.75 -9.98
N SER A 92 12.74 -8.48 -11.10
CA SER A 92 13.96 -8.70 -11.90
C SER A 92 14.34 -7.52 -12.78
N LEU A 93 13.46 -6.55 -12.93
CA LEU A 93 13.71 -5.33 -13.69
C LEU A 93 14.65 -4.39 -12.95
N ASP A 94 15.55 -3.77 -13.69
CA ASP A 94 16.48 -2.79 -13.12
C ASP A 94 15.74 -1.63 -12.47
N ASN A 95 16.16 -1.26 -11.26
CA ASN A 95 15.57 -0.19 -10.45
C ASN A 95 14.11 -0.42 -10.04
N VAL A 96 13.63 -1.65 -10.05
CA VAL A 96 12.31 -2.03 -9.53
C VAL A 96 12.49 -2.89 -8.28
N ASP A 97 11.93 -2.43 -7.17
CA ASP A 97 11.82 -3.17 -5.92
C ASP A 97 10.36 -3.22 -5.45
N THR A 98 10.09 -3.89 -4.35
CA THR A 98 8.72 -4.01 -3.80
C THR A 98 8.11 -2.67 -3.41
N VAL A 99 8.91 -1.67 -3.01
CA VAL A 99 8.41 -0.33 -2.67
C VAL A 99 7.89 0.35 -3.93
N ARG A 100 8.70 0.40 -5.00
CA ARG A 100 8.29 0.97 -6.29
C ARG A 100 7.09 0.24 -6.86
N LEU A 101 7.11 -1.09 -6.84
CA LEU A 101 6.00 -1.91 -7.30
C LEU A 101 4.72 -1.60 -6.52
N SER A 102 4.79 -1.43 -5.19
CA SER A 102 3.65 -1.08 -4.37
C SER A 102 3.06 0.30 -4.70
N GLN A 103 3.91 1.26 -5.07
CA GLN A 103 3.49 2.58 -5.54
C GLN A 103 2.70 2.46 -6.85
N TRP A 104 3.22 1.72 -7.82
CA TRP A 104 2.52 1.43 -9.06
C TRP A 104 1.16 0.77 -8.81
N MET A 105 1.12 -0.23 -7.92
CA MET A 105 -0.12 -0.92 -7.55
C MET A 105 -1.11 0.02 -6.88
N HIS A 106 -0.62 0.89 -5.99
CA HIS A 106 -1.46 1.86 -5.30
C HIS A 106 -2.13 2.83 -6.27
N PHE A 107 -1.34 3.51 -7.10
CA PHE A 107 -1.88 4.49 -8.06
C PHE A 107 -2.71 3.84 -9.19
N SER A 108 -2.48 2.56 -9.50
CA SER A 108 -3.28 1.84 -10.50
C SER A 108 -4.59 1.28 -9.98
N THR A 109 -4.79 1.17 -8.65
CA THR A 109 -5.93 0.43 -8.09
C THR A 109 -6.62 1.11 -6.93
N ASN A 110 -5.95 2.00 -6.21
CA ASN A 110 -6.36 2.64 -4.95
C ASN A 110 -6.63 1.67 -3.77
N VAL A 111 -6.42 0.35 -3.95
CA VAL A 111 -6.70 -0.67 -2.92
C VAL A 111 -5.44 -1.27 -2.32
N TYR A 112 -4.35 -1.37 -3.09
CA TYR A 112 -3.08 -1.84 -2.57
C TYR A 112 -2.39 -0.75 -1.73
N PRO A 113 -1.86 -1.08 -0.56
CA PRO A 113 -1.11 -0.10 0.25
C PRO A 113 0.29 0.13 -0.33
N ILE A 114 0.80 1.34 -0.16
CA ILE A 114 2.21 1.63 -0.43
C ILE A 114 3.04 0.96 0.65
N TYR A 115 4.07 0.20 0.25
CA TYR A 115 4.93 -0.55 1.16
C TYR A 115 5.86 0.38 1.93
N SER A 116 5.78 0.35 3.24
CA SER A 116 6.47 1.28 4.14
C SER A 116 7.19 0.55 5.25
N GLU A 117 8.48 0.78 5.39
CA GLU A 117 9.31 0.23 6.46
C GLU A 117 8.76 0.63 7.83
N LYS A 118 8.47 1.93 8.01
CA LYS A 118 7.96 2.45 9.27
C LYS A 118 6.60 1.85 9.65
N ALA A 119 5.72 1.63 8.67
CA ALA A 119 4.45 0.95 8.91
C ALA A 119 4.64 -0.53 9.31
N CYS A 120 5.61 -1.23 8.71
CA CYS A 120 5.98 -2.60 9.09
C CYS A 120 6.54 -2.68 10.51
N GLU A 121 7.40 -1.73 10.89
CA GLU A 121 7.93 -1.61 12.26
C GLU A 121 6.81 -1.40 13.27
N THR A 122 5.87 -0.51 12.96
CA THR A 122 4.70 -0.26 13.82
C THR A 122 3.83 -1.49 13.96
N LEU A 123 3.51 -2.18 12.88
CA LEU A 123 2.78 -3.45 12.94
C LEU A 123 3.49 -4.47 13.83
N THR A 124 4.81 -4.57 13.73
CA THR A 124 5.60 -5.47 14.57
C THR A 124 5.53 -5.08 16.04
N ARG A 125 5.58 -3.78 16.37
CA ARG A 125 5.38 -3.27 17.74
C ARG A 125 3.98 -3.57 18.28
N LEU A 126 2.97 -3.54 17.40
CA LEU A 126 1.59 -3.91 17.72
C LEU A 126 1.38 -5.42 17.91
N GLY A 127 2.46 -6.22 17.90
CA GLY A 127 2.40 -7.67 18.06
C GLY A 127 2.07 -8.42 16.77
N VAL A 128 2.14 -7.75 15.62
CA VAL A 128 1.88 -8.32 14.30
C VAL A 128 3.18 -8.35 13.50
N PRO A 129 4.01 -9.41 13.63
CA PRO A 129 5.29 -9.48 12.93
C PRO A 129 5.12 -9.26 11.43
N THR A 130 5.75 -8.21 10.93
CA THR A 130 5.65 -7.79 9.54
C THR A 130 7.03 -7.36 9.05
N PRO A 131 7.84 -8.30 8.54
CA PRO A 131 9.18 -7.98 8.07
C PRO A 131 9.13 -7.05 6.86
N PHE A 132 10.05 -6.09 6.80
CA PHE A 132 10.25 -5.25 5.64
C PHE A 132 11.44 -5.77 4.82
N ASN A 133 11.20 -6.09 3.54
CA ASN A 133 12.26 -6.47 2.60
C ASN A 133 11.91 -5.99 1.20
N ARG A 134 12.74 -5.06 0.69
CA ARG A 134 12.54 -4.42 -0.63
C ARG A 134 12.68 -5.38 -1.82
N ASN A 135 13.31 -6.54 -1.62
CA ASN A 135 13.59 -7.50 -2.68
C ASN A 135 12.76 -8.80 -2.55
N ASP A 136 11.73 -8.79 -1.70
CA ASP A 136 10.91 -9.97 -1.45
C ASP A 136 9.41 -9.66 -1.59
N ILE A 137 8.80 -10.20 -2.63
CA ILE A 137 7.37 -10.03 -2.90
C ILE A 137 6.49 -10.65 -1.81
N ALA A 138 6.96 -11.71 -1.13
CA ALA A 138 6.21 -12.37 -0.08
C ALA A 138 6.10 -11.45 1.16
N SER A 139 7.14 -10.70 1.50
CA SER A 139 7.12 -9.70 2.57
C SER A 139 6.10 -8.59 2.27
N TYR A 140 6.06 -8.09 1.03
CA TYR A 140 5.02 -7.14 0.62
C TYR A 140 3.62 -7.77 0.67
N GLY A 141 3.46 -9.01 0.21
CA GLY A 141 2.19 -9.73 0.28
C GLY A 141 1.68 -9.91 1.71
N LEU A 142 2.57 -10.18 2.66
CA LEU A 142 2.24 -10.25 4.08
C LEU A 142 1.76 -8.89 4.60
N TYR A 143 2.45 -7.81 4.26
CA TYR A 143 2.05 -6.45 4.62
C TYR A 143 0.65 -6.11 4.08
N VAL A 144 0.35 -6.42 2.81
CA VAL A 144 -0.99 -6.25 2.21
C VAL A 144 -2.05 -6.99 3.01
N GLN A 145 -1.78 -8.25 3.39
CA GLN A 145 -2.70 -9.06 4.21
C GLN A 145 -2.93 -8.45 5.59
N ARG A 146 -1.88 -7.90 6.24
CA ARG A 146 -2.01 -7.24 7.55
C ARG A 146 -2.92 -6.01 7.48
N LEU A 147 -2.72 -5.16 6.48
CA LEU A 147 -3.58 -3.98 6.29
C LEU A 147 -5.01 -4.38 5.92
N GLU A 148 -5.20 -5.44 5.14
CA GLU A 148 -6.54 -5.98 4.88
C GLU A 148 -7.22 -6.44 6.18
N GLY A 149 -6.49 -7.13 7.05
CA GLY A 149 -6.97 -7.50 8.38
C GLY A 149 -7.40 -6.27 9.20
N LEU A 150 -6.59 -5.22 9.24
CA LEU A 150 -6.95 -3.98 9.92
C LEU A 150 -8.22 -3.33 9.33
N LYS A 151 -8.41 -3.36 8.01
CA LYS A 151 -9.65 -2.87 7.39
C LYS A 151 -10.87 -3.68 7.81
N GLN A 152 -10.77 -4.99 7.82
CA GLN A 152 -11.89 -5.89 8.14
C GLN A 152 -12.29 -5.83 9.61
N TYR A 153 -11.34 -5.58 10.50
CA TYR A 153 -11.56 -5.50 11.94
C TYR A 153 -11.68 -4.09 12.49
N SER A 154 -11.76 -3.09 11.60
CA SER A 154 -12.03 -1.72 12.03
C SER A 154 -13.35 -1.66 12.81
N PRO A 155 -13.42 -0.86 13.90
CA PRO A 155 -14.65 -0.70 14.67
C PRO A 155 -15.80 -0.14 13.82
N ALA A 156 -17.04 -0.22 14.32
CA ALA A 156 -18.24 0.15 13.57
C ALA A 156 -18.28 1.62 13.12
N HIS A 157 -17.59 2.53 13.83
CA HIS A 157 -17.35 3.92 13.41
C HIS A 157 -16.25 4.04 12.35
N GLY A 158 -15.60 2.92 12.02
CA GLY A 158 -14.79 2.73 10.85
C GLY A 158 -13.46 3.49 10.80
N LEU A 159 -12.90 3.47 9.61
CA LEU A 159 -11.77 4.33 9.26
C LEU A 159 -12.28 5.75 8.96
N PRO A 160 -11.49 6.80 9.24
CA PRO A 160 -11.89 8.17 8.91
C PRO A 160 -12.26 8.32 7.44
N GLU A 161 -13.43 8.89 7.15
CA GLU A 161 -13.88 9.19 5.79
C GLU A 161 -13.35 10.55 5.36
N ILE A 162 -12.08 10.61 5.01
CA ILE A 162 -11.39 11.84 4.60
C ILE A 162 -11.16 11.95 3.09
N GLY A 163 -11.85 11.11 2.29
CA GLY A 163 -11.73 11.13 0.82
C GLY A 163 -10.44 10.53 0.25
N LEU A 164 -9.62 9.91 1.09
CA LEU A 164 -8.43 9.17 0.64
C LEU A 164 -8.70 7.66 0.61
N PRO A 165 -7.93 6.89 -0.20
CA PRO A 165 -7.99 5.43 -0.17
C PRO A 165 -7.75 4.88 1.24
N ARG A 166 -8.58 3.91 1.67
CA ARG A 166 -8.45 3.28 3.00
C ARG A 166 -7.08 2.68 3.25
N ALA A 167 -6.45 2.14 2.20
CA ALA A 167 -5.08 1.63 2.27
C ALA A 167 -4.07 2.74 2.63
N ARG A 168 -4.24 3.94 2.06
CA ARG A 168 -3.40 5.11 2.36
C ARG A 168 -3.62 5.62 3.78
N ILE A 169 -4.87 5.70 4.22
CA ILE A 169 -5.23 6.10 5.59
C ILE A 169 -4.55 5.20 6.62
N LEU A 170 -4.65 3.88 6.46
CA LEU A 170 -4.00 2.93 7.37
C LEU A 170 -2.48 3.02 7.33
N GLN A 171 -1.90 3.12 6.14
CA GLN A 171 -0.45 3.28 6.00
C GLN A 171 0.05 4.52 6.74
N LEU A 172 -0.55 5.70 6.48
CA LEU A 172 -0.17 6.95 7.15
C LEU A 172 -0.37 6.88 8.66
N GLY A 173 -1.49 6.29 9.10
CA GLY A 173 -1.74 6.09 10.51
C GLY A 173 -0.66 5.24 11.17
N LEU A 174 -0.28 4.12 10.56
CA LEU A 174 0.81 3.26 11.08
C LEU A 174 2.17 3.97 11.08
N GLU A 175 2.47 4.79 10.08
CA GLU A 175 3.73 5.55 10.03
C GLU A 175 3.83 6.62 11.13
N ARG A 176 2.72 7.08 11.65
CA ARG A 176 2.63 8.18 12.62
C ARG A 176 2.29 7.71 14.03
N PHE A 177 1.85 6.47 14.18
CA PHE A 177 1.49 5.88 15.47
C PHE A 177 2.74 5.58 16.31
N GLU A 178 2.78 6.10 17.56
CA GLU A 178 3.88 5.96 18.51
C GLU A 178 3.57 5.04 19.69
#